data_4cf67f4c86f771a08edf71c096c2cfc2
#
_entry.id   4cf67f4c86f771a08edf71c096c2cfc2
#
_cell.length_a   1.000
_cell.length_b   1.000
_cell.length_c   1.000
_cell.angle_alpha   90.00
_cell.angle_beta   90.00
_cell.angle_gamma   90.00
#
_symmetry.space_group_name_H-M   'P 1'
#
loop_
_entity.id
_entity.type
_entity.pdbx_description
1 polymer ?
#
loop_
_entity_poly.entity_id
_entity_poly.type
_entity_poly.pdbx_seq_one_letter_code
_entity_poly.pdbx_strand_id
1 'polypeptide(L)'
;MKCIAIIGAMPSELADIREMLGKGEIRRISGFDFYINDRNGKTVINACCGIAKVNAALCTQVMIDNFHPDCVINTGIAGGMNSAVKVCDIVISTEVLPHDLDLHFLKDYPPYCGIFKADGVLMDTAEKVCGEFGVSSFRGRIVSGEAFISSNEVKKAIQEKFDPYAVDMESAAVGHCCYLNELPYVSVRCISDNADDEGAMSFDEFEKIAAKRVAEIVLRMTELL
;
A
#
# COMPACT_ATOMS: atom_id res chain seq x y z
N MET A 1 -16.81 -9.83 1.12
CA MET A 1 -16.68 -8.58 1.91
C MET A 1 -17.74 -7.59 1.44
N LYS A 2 -18.28 -6.77 2.34
CA LYS A 2 -19.33 -5.79 2.03
C LYS A 2 -18.82 -4.35 2.03
N CYS A 3 -17.80 -4.06 2.84
CA CYS A 3 -17.18 -2.76 2.96
C CYS A 3 -15.66 -2.89 2.80
N ILE A 4 -15.10 -2.26 1.77
CA ILE A 4 -13.68 -2.37 1.42
C ILE A 4 -13.07 -0.98 1.49
N ALA A 5 -12.00 -0.84 2.27
CA ALA A 5 -11.23 0.39 2.37
C ALA A 5 -10.01 0.37 1.45
N ILE A 6 -9.77 1.48 0.74
CA ILE A 6 -8.59 1.69 -0.10
C ILE A 6 -7.87 2.94 0.40
N ILE A 7 -6.57 2.82 0.68
CA ILE A 7 -5.73 3.94 1.15
C ILE A 7 -4.54 4.10 0.19
N GLY A 8 -4.38 5.29 -0.37
CA GLY A 8 -3.20 5.71 -1.11
C GLY A 8 -2.61 6.98 -0.50
N ALA A 9 -1.33 7.24 -0.71
CA ALA A 9 -0.62 8.37 -0.12
C ALA A 9 -0.78 9.66 -0.92
N MET A 10 -0.86 9.57 -2.24
CA MET A 10 -0.87 10.70 -3.14
C MET A 10 -2.17 10.81 -3.94
N PRO A 11 -2.57 12.04 -4.33
CA PRO A 11 -3.72 12.22 -5.21
C PRO A 11 -3.61 11.48 -6.55
N SER A 12 -2.40 11.36 -7.10
CA SER A 12 -2.10 10.63 -8.35
C SER A 12 -2.40 9.13 -8.23
N GLU A 13 -2.14 8.52 -7.08
CA GLU A 13 -2.40 7.09 -6.83
C GLU A 13 -3.90 6.75 -6.78
N LEU A 14 -4.74 7.74 -6.46
CA LEU A 14 -6.18 7.56 -6.33
C LEU A 14 -7.00 8.18 -7.48
N ALA A 15 -6.35 8.92 -8.38
CA ALA A 15 -7.04 9.63 -9.47
C ALA A 15 -7.82 8.64 -10.35
N ASP A 16 -7.16 7.60 -10.85
CA ASP A 16 -7.79 6.59 -11.70
C ASP A 16 -8.85 5.76 -10.93
N ILE A 17 -8.60 5.45 -9.63
CA ILE A 17 -9.58 4.78 -8.78
C ILE A 17 -10.87 5.61 -8.69
N ARG A 18 -10.75 6.91 -8.42
CA ARG A 18 -11.89 7.82 -8.30
C ARG A 18 -12.61 8.03 -9.63
N GLU A 19 -11.86 8.14 -10.72
CA GLU A 19 -12.45 8.23 -12.05
C GLU A 19 -13.29 6.99 -12.39
N MET A 20 -12.75 5.79 -12.16
CA MET A 20 -13.42 4.52 -12.44
C MET A 20 -14.59 4.22 -11.49
N LEU A 21 -14.53 4.67 -10.23
CA LEU A 21 -15.63 4.56 -9.28
C LEU A 21 -16.75 5.58 -9.57
N GLY A 22 -16.41 6.70 -10.23
CA GLY A 22 -17.35 7.78 -10.54
C GLY A 22 -17.73 8.61 -9.31
N LYS A 23 -18.86 9.32 -9.43
CA LYS A 23 -19.34 10.19 -8.34
C LYS A 23 -19.79 9.37 -7.15
N GLY A 24 -19.31 9.74 -5.95
CA GLY A 24 -19.70 9.15 -4.68
C GLY A 24 -19.98 10.24 -3.63
N GLU A 25 -20.38 9.82 -2.44
CA GLU A 25 -20.46 10.69 -1.27
C GLU A 25 -19.05 11.03 -0.79
N ILE A 26 -18.84 12.27 -0.36
CA ILE A 26 -17.58 12.70 0.26
C ILE A 26 -17.87 13.10 1.71
N ARG A 27 -17.18 12.47 2.65
CA ARG A 27 -17.19 12.84 4.07
C ARG A 27 -15.83 13.33 4.49
N ARG A 28 -15.78 14.54 5.05
CA ARG A 28 -14.56 15.09 5.64
C ARG A 28 -14.54 14.81 7.14
N ILE A 29 -13.56 14.04 7.59
CA ILE A 29 -13.39 13.65 8.99
C ILE A 29 -11.91 13.80 9.36
N SER A 30 -11.62 14.50 10.47
CA SER A 30 -10.25 14.69 10.99
C SER A 30 -9.23 15.19 9.95
N GLY A 31 -9.70 16.02 8.99
CA GLY A 31 -8.84 16.59 7.95
C GLY A 31 -8.71 15.74 6.67
N PHE A 32 -9.20 14.50 6.66
CA PHE A 32 -9.20 13.61 5.50
C PHE A 32 -10.54 13.64 4.77
N ASP A 33 -10.50 13.55 3.45
CA ASP A 33 -11.68 13.39 2.60
C ASP A 33 -11.83 11.91 2.22
N PHE A 34 -12.91 11.29 2.70
CA PHE A 34 -13.28 9.91 2.41
C PHE A 34 -14.32 9.89 1.29
N TYR A 35 -13.98 9.24 0.18
CA TYR A 35 -14.85 9.05 -0.97
C TYR A 35 -15.54 7.70 -0.84
N ILE A 36 -16.86 7.71 -0.78
CA ILE A 36 -17.71 6.55 -0.51
C ILE A 36 -18.52 6.25 -1.75
N ASN A 37 -18.32 5.06 -2.32
CA ASN A 37 -18.99 4.61 -3.53
C ASN A 37 -19.69 3.27 -3.28
N ASP A 38 -20.84 3.06 -3.90
CA ASP A 38 -21.41 1.73 -4.06
C ASP A 38 -20.92 1.11 -5.37
N ARG A 39 -20.39 -0.11 -5.31
CA ARG A 39 -19.95 -0.87 -6.48
C ARG A 39 -20.40 -2.31 -6.36
N ASN A 40 -21.38 -2.70 -7.20
CA ASN A 40 -21.94 -4.05 -7.24
C ASN A 40 -22.49 -4.51 -5.87
N GLY A 41 -23.15 -3.62 -5.13
CA GLY A 41 -23.72 -3.89 -3.81
C GLY A 41 -22.69 -3.98 -2.68
N LYS A 42 -21.47 -3.48 -2.92
CA LYS A 42 -20.40 -3.33 -1.91
C LYS A 42 -20.08 -1.85 -1.73
N THR A 43 -19.83 -1.46 -0.50
CA THR A 43 -19.30 -0.12 -0.20
C THR A 43 -17.80 -0.11 -0.40
N VAL A 44 -17.30 0.74 -1.29
CA VAL A 44 -15.87 0.99 -1.49
C VAL A 44 -15.55 2.39 -0.99
N ILE A 45 -14.66 2.48 -0.01
CA ILE A 45 -14.23 3.75 0.59
C ILE A 45 -12.77 3.98 0.22
N ASN A 46 -12.46 5.15 -0.33
CA ASN A 46 -11.07 5.49 -0.61
C ASN A 46 -10.68 6.83 0.00
N ALA A 47 -9.44 6.93 0.45
CA ALA A 47 -8.89 8.15 1.02
C ALA A 47 -7.42 8.34 0.64
N CYS A 48 -7.06 9.61 0.35
CA CYS A 48 -5.67 10.03 0.25
C CYS A 48 -5.17 10.39 1.65
N CYS A 49 -4.26 9.58 2.17
CA CYS A 49 -3.77 9.78 3.54
C CYS A 49 -2.69 10.87 3.65
N GLY A 50 -2.01 11.21 2.55
CA GLY A 50 -0.76 11.95 2.59
C GLY A 50 0.45 11.04 2.79
N ILE A 51 1.63 11.57 2.49
CA ILE A 51 2.89 10.83 2.51
C ILE A 51 3.33 10.59 3.95
N ALA A 52 4.00 9.45 4.17
CA ALA A 52 4.68 9.02 5.38
C ALA A 52 3.79 8.41 6.48
N LYS A 53 4.45 7.74 7.43
CA LYS A 53 3.84 6.79 8.37
C LYS A 53 2.80 7.43 9.29
N VAL A 54 3.03 8.65 9.77
CA VAL A 54 2.07 9.33 10.67
C VAL A 54 0.76 9.59 9.97
N ASN A 55 0.80 10.14 8.75
CA ASN A 55 -0.38 10.40 7.94
C ASN A 55 -1.14 9.11 7.62
N ALA A 56 -0.41 8.07 7.22
CA ALA A 56 -0.98 6.77 6.90
C ALA A 56 -1.68 6.14 8.11
N ALA A 57 -1.05 6.13 9.29
CA ALA A 57 -1.64 5.59 10.51
C ALA A 57 -2.90 6.35 10.94
N LEU A 58 -2.86 7.69 10.95
CA LEU A 58 -4.00 8.52 11.33
C LEU A 58 -5.19 8.31 10.39
N CYS A 59 -4.95 8.35 9.07
CA CYS A 59 -6.01 8.15 8.08
C CYS A 59 -6.63 6.75 8.20
N THR A 60 -5.79 5.72 8.38
CA THR A 60 -6.24 4.33 8.54
C THR A 60 -7.13 4.19 9.78
N GLN A 61 -6.70 4.72 10.93
CA GLN A 61 -7.49 4.62 12.15
C GLN A 61 -8.82 5.38 12.05
N VAL A 62 -8.80 6.61 11.50
CA VAL A 62 -10.03 7.39 11.27
C VAL A 62 -10.98 6.63 10.33
N MET A 63 -10.46 5.98 9.29
CA MET A 63 -11.26 5.18 8.37
C MET A 63 -11.89 3.96 9.09
N ILE A 64 -11.12 3.25 9.89
CA ILE A 64 -11.60 2.07 10.64
C ILE A 64 -12.72 2.49 11.61
N ASP A 65 -12.49 3.54 12.41
CA ASP A 65 -13.43 3.98 13.46
C ASP A 65 -14.76 4.48 12.91
N ASN A 66 -14.77 5.05 11.72
CA ASN A 66 -15.98 5.69 11.16
C ASN A 66 -16.74 4.82 10.15
N PHE A 67 -16.07 3.86 9.52
CA PHE A 67 -16.68 3.08 8.44
C PHE A 67 -16.68 1.57 8.67
N HIS A 68 -15.93 1.07 9.65
CA HIS A 68 -15.85 -0.36 10.01
C HIS A 68 -15.68 -1.28 8.80
N PRO A 69 -14.63 -1.09 7.97
CA PRO A 69 -14.44 -1.89 6.77
C PRO A 69 -14.14 -3.35 7.12
N ASP A 70 -14.45 -4.27 6.21
CA ASP A 70 -14.11 -5.69 6.34
C ASP A 70 -12.62 -5.96 6.04
N CYS A 71 -11.97 -5.06 5.30
CA CYS A 71 -10.55 -5.12 5.01
C CYS A 71 -10.00 -3.77 4.54
N VAL A 72 -8.67 -3.63 4.57
CA VAL A 72 -7.93 -2.49 4.02
C VAL A 72 -7.00 -2.95 2.90
N ILE A 73 -7.07 -2.28 1.75
CA ILE A 73 -6.10 -2.40 0.67
C ILE A 73 -5.29 -1.10 0.64
N ASN A 74 -4.02 -1.18 1.00
CA ASN A 74 -3.10 -0.07 0.81
C ASN A 74 -2.54 -0.14 -0.60
N THR A 75 -2.83 0.86 -1.40
CA THR A 75 -2.45 0.95 -2.82
C THR A 75 -1.40 2.04 -3.04
N GLY A 76 -0.67 1.95 -4.12
CA GLY A 76 0.26 3.00 -4.54
C GLY A 76 1.48 2.46 -5.25
N ILE A 77 2.50 3.30 -5.34
CA ILE A 77 3.77 3.00 -5.99
C ILE A 77 4.88 2.78 -4.95
N ALA A 78 5.99 2.18 -5.37
CA ALA A 78 7.11 1.88 -4.48
C ALA A 78 8.41 1.73 -5.27
N GLY A 79 9.55 1.91 -4.60
CA GLY A 79 10.87 1.62 -5.13
C GLY A 79 11.18 0.11 -5.09
N GLY A 80 11.71 -0.42 -6.18
CA GLY A 80 12.11 -1.83 -6.30
C GLY A 80 13.38 -2.13 -5.52
N MET A 81 13.33 -3.16 -4.67
CA MET A 81 14.47 -3.54 -3.82
C MET A 81 15.08 -4.89 -4.20
N ASN A 82 14.35 -5.79 -4.82
CA ASN A 82 14.82 -7.10 -5.23
C ASN A 82 15.17 -7.11 -6.72
N SER A 83 16.28 -7.76 -7.10
CA SER A 83 16.75 -7.82 -8.50
C SER A 83 15.80 -8.54 -9.46
N ALA A 84 14.88 -9.37 -8.95
CA ALA A 84 13.85 -10.03 -9.76
C ALA A 84 12.73 -9.07 -10.17
N VAL A 85 12.55 -7.96 -9.45
CA VAL A 85 11.45 -7.02 -9.65
C VAL A 85 11.89 -5.90 -10.58
N LYS A 86 11.04 -5.52 -11.53
CA LYS A 86 11.29 -4.46 -12.51
C LYS A 86 10.26 -3.35 -12.36
N VAL A 87 10.58 -2.19 -12.92
CA VAL A 87 9.62 -1.08 -13.05
C VAL A 87 8.35 -1.58 -13.74
N CYS A 88 7.20 -1.18 -13.21
CA CYS A 88 5.87 -1.62 -13.58
C CYS A 88 5.47 -3.05 -13.16
N ASP A 89 6.29 -3.82 -12.48
CA ASP A 89 5.85 -5.06 -11.81
C ASP A 89 5.05 -4.72 -10.54
N ILE A 90 4.23 -5.68 -10.09
CA ILE A 90 3.46 -5.56 -8.86
C ILE A 90 4.14 -6.32 -7.73
N VAL A 91 4.29 -5.66 -6.58
CA VAL A 91 4.67 -6.31 -5.33
C VAL A 91 3.45 -6.38 -4.41
N ILE A 92 3.06 -7.59 -4.02
CA ILE A 92 1.99 -7.90 -3.08
C ILE A 92 2.64 -8.21 -1.74
N SER A 93 2.34 -7.43 -0.70
CA SER A 93 2.96 -7.64 0.60
C SER A 93 2.61 -9.00 1.19
N THR A 94 3.62 -9.76 1.62
CA THR A 94 3.44 -10.88 2.55
C THR A 94 3.43 -10.39 3.99
N GLU A 95 4.22 -9.37 4.23
CA GLU A 95 4.37 -8.69 5.51
C GLU A 95 4.96 -7.29 5.29
N VAL A 96 4.74 -6.41 6.24
CA VAL A 96 5.30 -5.07 6.25
C VAL A 96 5.97 -4.75 7.58
N LEU A 97 7.00 -3.90 7.55
CA LEU A 97 7.70 -3.43 8.75
C LEU A 97 8.44 -2.11 8.48
N PRO A 98 8.69 -1.28 9.52
CA PRO A 98 9.52 -0.09 9.36
C PRO A 98 11.00 -0.47 9.24
N HIS A 99 11.72 0.11 8.27
CA HIS A 99 13.16 -0.11 8.13
C HIS A 99 14.01 0.92 8.90
N ASP A 100 13.41 2.04 9.27
CA ASP A 100 14.03 3.18 9.93
C ASP A 100 13.80 3.23 11.46
N LEU A 101 13.27 2.15 12.02
CA LEU A 101 13.07 1.96 13.45
C LEU A 101 13.79 0.69 13.91
N ASP A 102 14.37 0.72 15.09
CA ASP A 102 14.86 -0.51 15.72
C ASP A 102 13.66 -1.35 16.17
N LEU A 103 13.51 -2.53 15.55
CA LEU A 103 12.36 -3.39 15.74
C LEU A 103 12.21 -3.94 17.18
N HIS A 104 13.25 -3.87 18.02
CA HIS A 104 13.13 -4.27 19.42
C HIS A 104 12.10 -3.40 20.16
N PHE A 105 11.96 -2.11 19.80
CA PHE A 105 10.94 -1.24 20.39
C PHE A 105 9.52 -1.74 20.12
N LEU A 106 9.27 -2.29 18.95
CA LEU A 106 7.96 -2.86 18.61
C LEU A 106 7.76 -4.28 19.14
N LYS A 107 8.84 -5.01 19.43
CA LYS A 107 8.78 -6.39 19.95
C LYS A 107 8.71 -6.44 21.46
N ASP A 108 9.47 -5.57 22.14
CA ASP A 108 9.63 -5.59 23.59
C ASP A 108 8.61 -4.69 24.31
N TYR A 109 8.00 -3.75 23.58
CA TYR A 109 6.93 -2.86 24.02
C TYR A 109 5.69 -3.02 23.15
N PRO A 110 4.50 -2.50 23.56
CA PRO A 110 3.33 -2.52 22.71
C PRO A 110 3.63 -1.95 21.31
N PRO A 111 3.24 -2.65 20.24
CA PRO A 111 2.24 -3.72 20.13
C PRO A 111 2.77 -5.15 20.35
N TYR A 112 4.00 -5.34 20.83
CA TYR A 112 4.69 -6.63 20.98
C TYR A 112 4.83 -7.41 19.67
N CYS A 113 4.84 -6.71 18.55
CA CYS A 113 4.94 -7.23 17.20
C CYS A 113 5.70 -6.24 16.33
N GLY A 114 6.79 -6.68 15.71
CA GLY A 114 7.62 -5.83 14.82
C GLY A 114 7.41 -6.08 13.33
N ILE A 115 6.59 -7.06 12.97
CA ILE A 115 6.33 -7.48 11.58
C ILE A 115 4.83 -7.72 11.44
N PHE A 116 4.18 -7.01 10.53
CA PHE A 116 2.74 -7.09 10.32
C PHE A 116 2.44 -7.91 9.07
N LYS A 117 1.77 -9.06 9.23
CA LYS A 117 1.49 -10.00 8.14
C LYS A 117 0.24 -9.60 7.38
N ALA A 118 0.31 -9.68 6.06
CA ALA A 118 -0.86 -9.48 5.20
C ALA A 118 -1.81 -10.68 5.22
N ASP A 119 -3.07 -10.42 4.84
CA ASP A 119 -4.11 -11.46 4.79
C ASP A 119 -3.97 -12.35 3.55
N GLY A 120 -4.10 -13.67 3.73
CA GLY A 120 -3.92 -14.66 2.68
C GLY A 120 -4.94 -14.54 1.56
N VAL A 121 -6.21 -14.28 1.87
CA VAL A 121 -7.29 -14.15 0.88
C VAL A 121 -7.07 -12.91 0.01
N LEU A 122 -6.64 -11.81 0.64
CA LEU A 122 -6.33 -10.58 -0.09
C LEU A 122 -5.12 -10.74 -1.00
N MET A 123 -4.07 -11.44 -0.54
CA MET A 123 -2.89 -11.75 -1.36
C MET A 123 -3.26 -12.63 -2.56
N ASP A 124 -4.04 -13.70 -2.36
CA ASP A 124 -4.48 -14.62 -3.42
C ASP A 124 -5.33 -13.89 -4.45
N THR A 125 -6.20 -12.98 -3.99
CA THR A 125 -7.04 -12.16 -4.87
C THR A 125 -6.20 -11.21 -5.70
N ALA A 126 -5.21 -10.53 -5.11
CA ALA A 126 -4.32 -9.63 -5.83
C ALA A 126 -3.52 -10.37 -6.91
N GLU A 127 -2.92 -11.52 -6.57
CA GLU A 127 -2.15 -12.33 -7.52
C GLU A 127 -3.02 -12.85 -8.67
N LYS A 128 -4.24 -13.33 -8.37
CA LYS A 128 -5.21 -13.74 -9.38
C LYS A 128 -5.51 -12.60 -10.36
N VAL A 129 -5.77 -11.40 -9.84
CA VAL A 129 -6.06 -10.22 -10.67
C VAL A 129 -4.86 -9.84 -11.52
N CYS A 130 -3.64 -9.86 -10.98
CA CYS A 130 -2.43 -9.64 -11.77
C CYS A 130 -2.33 -10.61 -12.95
N GLY A 131 -2.67 -11.89 -12.72
CA GLY A 131 -2.75 -12.90 -13.78
C GLY A 131 -3.82 -12.60 -14.83
N GLU A 132 -5.01 -12.11 -14.44
CA GLU A 132 -6.08 -11.69 -15.37
C GLU A 132 -5.61 -10.53 -16.29
N PHE A 133 -4.79 -9.62 -15.78
CA PHE A 133 -4.24 -8.48 -16.52
C PHE A 133 -2.92 -8.79 -17.26
N GLY A 134 -2.35 -10.00 -17.09
CA GLY A 134 -1.06 -10.37 -17.66
C GLY A 134 0.11 -9.55 -17.11
N VAL A 135 0.01 -9.10 -15.85
CA VAL A 135 1.03 -8.28 -15.17
C VAL A 135 1.88 -9.17 -14.27
N SER A 136 3.20 -9.01 -14.36
CA SER A 136 4.13 -9.68 -13.45
C SER A 136 3.86 -9.25 -12.02
N SER A 137 3.76 -10.23 -11.10
CA SER A 137 3.58 -9.96 -9.68
C SER A 137 4.48 -10.84 -8.82
N PHE A 138 4.89 -10.29 -7.68
CA PHE A 138 5.74 -10.95 -6.71
C PHE A 138 5.13 -10.81 -5.32
N ARG A 139 5.09 -11.89 -4.55
CA ARG A 139 4.79 -11.83 -3.13
C ARG A 139 6.08 -11.61 -2.37
N GLY A 140 6.13 -10.57 -1.54
CA GLY A 140 7.35 -10.26 -0.81
C GLY A 140 7.15 -9.27 0.32
N ARG A 141 8.20 -9.10 1.10
CA ARG A 141 8.26 -8.09 2.16
C ARG A 141 8.30 -6.70 1.56
N ILE A 142 7.50 -5.78 2.12
CA ILE A 142 7.59 -4.35 1.85
C ILE A 142 8.08 -3.66 3.14
N VAL A 143 9.05 -2.76 3.00
CA VAL A 143 9.57 -2.00 4.14
C VAL A 143 9.27 -0.53 3.96
N SER A 144 8.95 0.17 5.05
CA SER A 144 8.58 1.58 5.01
C SER A 144 9.51 2.45 5.86
N GLY A 145 9.77 3.67 5.40
CA GLY A 145 10.53 4.69 6.13
C GLY A 145 10.03 6.10 5.87
N GLU A 146 10.60 7.09 6.59
CA GLU A 146 10.19 8.50 6.48
C GLU A 146 10.93 9.26 5.36
N ALA A 147 11.71 8.56 4.51
CA ALA A 147 12.47 9.18 3.45
C ALA A 147 12.33 8.41 2.13
N PHE A 148 12.29 9.15 1.03
CA PHE A 148 12.42 8.58 -0.31
C PHE A 148 13.84 8.02 -0.49
N ILE A 149 13.95 6.76 -0.89
CA ILE A 149 15.23 6.10 -1.07
C ILE A 149 15.73 6.34 -2.50
N SER A 150 16.82 7.10 -2.63
CA SER A 150 17.47 7.47 -3.88
C SER A 150 19.00 7.39 -3.77
N SER A 151 19.50 6.35 -3.10
CA SER A 151 20.93 6.12 -2.91
C SER A 151 21.23 4.63 -2.90
N ASN A 152 22.18 4.20 -3.74
CA ASN A 152 22.65 2.83 -3.79
C ASN A 152 23.21 2.32 -2.45
N GLU A 153 23.86 3.18 -1.68
CA GLU A 153 24.40 2.83 -0.37
C GLU A 153 23.27 2.54 0.62
N VAL A 154 22.26 3.42 0.70
CA VAL A 154 21.11 3.25 1.59
C VAL A 154 20.28 2.04 1.16
N LYS A 155 20.03 1.89 -0.15
CA LYS A 155 19.37 0.71 -0.72
C LYS A 155 20.03 -0.58 -0.26
N LYS A 156 21.36 -0.67 -0.45
CA LYS A 156 22.13 -1.86 -0.08
C LYS A 156 22.02 -2.18 1.42
N ALA A 157 22.13 -1.17 2.28
CA ALA A 157 22.01 -1.36 3.72
C ALA A 157 20.62 -1.90 4.12
N ILE A 158 19.56 -1.42 3.46
CA ILE A 158 18.18 -1.91 3.68
C ILE A 158 18.04 -3.36 3.16
N GLN A 159 18.58 -3.66 1.97
CA GLN A 159 18.56 -5.01 1.39
C GLN A 159 19.26 -6.03 2.30
N GLU A 160 20.47 -5.73 2.77
CA GLU A 160 21.25 -6.61 3.64
C GLU A 160 20.55 -6.89 4.98
N LYS A 161 19.83 -5.91 5.52
CA LYS A 161 19.17 -6.03 6.82
C LYS A 161 17.79 -6.68 6.76
N PHE A 162 17.01 -6.41 5.71
CA PHE A 162 15.58 -6.74 5.68
C PHE A 162 15.17 -7.66 4.53
N ASP A 163 15.99 -7.80 3.49
CA ASP A 163 15.70 -8.56 2.26
C ASP A 163 14.29 -8.27 1.67
N PRO A 164 13.95 -6.98 1.41
CA PRO A 164 12.63 -6.62 0.92
C PRO A 164 12.52 -6.73 -0.60
N TYR A 165 11.28 -6.85 -1.09
CA TYR A 165 10.95 -6.73 -2.51
C TYR A 165 10.70 -5.29 -2.94
N ALA A 166 10.15 -4.48 -2.03
CA ALA A 166 9.87 -3.06 -2.29
C ALA A 166 10.09 -2.20 -1.04
N VAL A 167 10.28 -0.90 -1.25
CA VAL A 167 10.35 0.13 -0.22
C VAL A 167 9.34 1.24 -0.52
N ASP A 168 8.63 1.68 0.50
CA ASP A 168 7.68 2.79 0.46
C ASP A 168 7.74 3.64 1.73
N MET A 169 6.74 4.46 1.96
CA MET A 169 6.70 5.33 3.14
C MET A 169 5.46 5.10 4.03
N GLU A 170 4.54 4.17 3.70
CA GLU A 170 3.24 4.04 4.37
C GLU A 170 2.86 2.63 4.81
N SER A 171 3.21 1.59 4.02
CA SER A 171 2.68 0.23 4.19
C SER A 171 2.84 -0.31 5.61
N ALA A 172 4.00 -0.06 6.24
CA ALA A 172 4.23 -0.50 7.63
C ALA A 172 3.27 0.14 8.64
N ALA A 173 2.90 1.40 8.43
CA ALA A 173 1.98 2.11 9.32
C ALA A 173 0.53 1.65 9.13
N VAL A 174 0.11 1.44 7.87
CA VAL A 174 -1.22 0.85 7.58
C VAL A 174 -1.33 -0.55 8.16
N GLY A 175 -0.33 -1.41 7.91
CA GLY A 175 -0.30 -2.77 8.45
C GLY A 175 -0.27 -2.82 9.97
N HIS A 176 0.48 -1.92 10.62
CA HIS A 176 0.51 -1.80 12.07
C HIS A 176 -0.87 -1.39 12.63
N CYS A 177 -1.51 -0.40 12.01
CA CYS A 177 -2.84 0.04 12.40
C CYS A 177 -3.87 -1.10 12.24
N CYS A 178 -3.85 -1.81 11.11
CA CYS A 178 -4.73 -2.96 10.87
C CYS A 178 -4.48 -4.10 11.86
N TYR A 179 -3.22 -4.38 12.20
CA TYR A 179 -2.86 -5.37 13.23
C TYR A 179 -3.48 -5.06 14.59
N LEU A 180 -3.39 -3.81 15.04
CA LEU A 180 -3.98 -3.39 16.32
C LEU A 180 -5.52 -3.45 16.33
N ASN A 181 -6.14 -3.35 15.18
CA ASN A 181 -7.59 -3.42 15.01
C ASN A 181 -8.08 -4.82 14.56
N GLU A 182 -7.19 -5.82 14.53
CA GLU A 182 -7.50 -7.19 14.07
C GLU A 182 -8.18 -7.24 12.70
N LEU A 183 -7.80 -6.31 11.81
CA LEU A 183 -8.43 -6.11 10.51
C LEU A 183 -7.58 -6.69 9.38
N PRO A 184 -8.13 -7.53 8.48
CA PRO A 184 -7.44 -8.02 7.30
C PRO A 184 -6.92 -6.88 6.43
N TYR A 185 -5.68 -6.97 5.97
CA TYR A 185 -5.10 -5.98 5.07
C TYR A 185 -4.10 -6.60 4.09
N VAL A 186 -3.82 -5.86 3.02
CA VAL A 186 -2.72 -6.11 2.09
C VAL A 186 -2.20 -4.79 1.54
N SER A 187 -0.90 -4.69 1.30
CA SER A 187 -0.32 -3.61 0.49
C SER A 187 -0.02 -4.15 -0.91
N VAL A 188 -0.50 -3.43 -1.93
CA VAL A 188 -0.28 -3.74 -3.35
C VAL A 188 0.40 -2.54 -3.98
N ARG A 189 1.64 -2.72 -4.41
CA ARG A 189 2.50 -1.66 -4.93
C ARG A 189 2.92 -1.94 -6.37
N CYS A 190 2.81 -0.95 -7.25
CA CYS A 190 3.45 -0.99 -8.55
C CYS A 190 4.82 -0.31 -8.46
N ILE A 191 5.83 -0.94 -9.02
CA ILE A 191 7.19 -0.40 -8.94
C ILE A 191 7.33 0.78 -9.91
N SER A 192 7.68 1.95 -9.37
CA SER A 192 7.92 3.19 -10.12
C SER A 192 9.39 3.42 -10.46
N ASP A 193 10.28 2.93 -9.62
CA ASP A 193 11.72 3.17 -9.69
C ASP A 193 12.50 2.02 -9.02
N ASN A 194 13.82 2.08 -9.09
CA ASN A 194 14.68 1.05 -8.49
C ASN A 194 15.21 1.43 -7.09
N ALA A 195 14.75 2.51 -6.48
CA ALA A 195 15.25 3.01 -5.19
C ALA A 195 16.79 3.20 -5.17
N ASP A 196 17.37 3.65 -6.27
CA ASP A 196 18.81 3.85 -6.47
C ASP A 196 19.13 5.30 -6.86
N ASP A 197 20.37 5.56 -7.28
CA ASP A 197 20.83 6.91 -7.65
C ASP A 197 20.07 7.50 -8.86
N GLU A 198 19.39 6.68 -9.66
CA GLU A 198 18.53 7.09 -10.77
C GLU A 198 17.03 7.07 -10.40
N GLY A 199 16.71 6.71 -9.15
CA GLY A 199 15.34 6.50 -8.69
C GLY A 199 14.44 7.71 -8.89
N ALA A 200 14.92 8.93 -8.62
CA ALA A 200 14.12 10.14 -8.79
C ALA A 200 13.72 10.38 -10.26
N MET A 201 14.64 10.17 -11.21
CA MET A 201 14.32 10.28 -12.64
C MET A 201 13.32 9.23 -13.10
N SER A 202 13.51 7.98 -12.67
CA SER A 202 12.59 6.89 -12.99
C SER A 202 11.21 7.12 -12.40
N PHE A 203 11.13 7.66 -11.17
CA PHE A 203 9.88 8.02 -10.52
C PHE A 203 9.09 9.04 -11.35
N ASP A 204 9.70 10.14 -11.76
CA ASP A 204 9.05 11.19 -12.57
C ASP A 204 8.50 10.66 -13.91
N GLU A 205 9.19 9.66 -14.49
CA GLU A 205 8.79 9.04 -15.75
C GLU A 205 7.65 8.05 -15.59
N PHE A 206 7.70 7.21 -14.55
CA PHE A 206 6.81 6.04 -14.43
C PHE A 206 5.69 6.20 -13.39
N GLU A 207 5.69 7.24 -12.54
CA GLU A 207 4.69 7.45 -11.48
C GLU A 207 3.26 7.25 -11.99
N LYS A 208 2.87 7.95 -13.06
CA LYS A 208 1.51 7.89 -13.58
C LYS A 208 1.14 6.52 -14.16
N ILE A 209 2.09 5.88 -14.85
CA ILE A 209 1.86 4.56 -15.46
C ILE A 209 1.70 3.51 -14.36
N ALA A 210 2.57 3.55 -13.35
CA ALA A 210 2.54 2.64 -12.21
C ALA A 210 1.28 2.84 -11.35
N ALA A 211 0.92 4.10 -11.05
CA ALA A 211 -0.29 4.44 -10.29
C ALA A 211 -1.56 3.94 -11.00
N LYS A 212 -1.69 4.17 -12.30
CA LYS A 212 -2.83 3.67 -13.08
C LYS A 212 -2.91 2.15 -13.06
N ARG A 213 -1.78 1.46 -13.26
CA ARG A 213 -1.74 -0.02 -13.27
C ARG A 213 -2.21 -0.60 -11.94
N VAL A 214 -1.70 -0.11 -10.82
CA VAL A 214 -2.12 -0.62 -9.51
C VAL A 214 -3.57 -0.26 -9.20
N ALA A 215 -4.06 0.89 -9.65
CA ALA A 215 -5.46 1.29 -9.50
C ALA A 215 -6.42 0.31 -10.18
N GLU A 216 -6.14 -0.10 -11.41
CA GLU A 216 -6.93 -1.09 -12.17
C GLU A 216 -6.97 -2.44 -11.43
N ILE A 217 -5.83 -2.90 -10.91
CA ILE A 217 -5.72 -4.15 -10.15
C ILE A 217 -6.54 -4.07 -8.86
N VAL A 218 -6.36 -3.02 -8.06
CA VAL A 218 -7.04 -2.86 -6.78
C VAL A 218 -8.55 -2.74 -6.95
N LEU A 219 -9.02 -2.02 -7.96
CA LEU A 219 -10.46 -1.96 -8.25
C LEU A 219 -11.02 -3.31 -8.68
N ARG A 220 -10.31 -4.07 -9.49
CA ARG A 220 -10.74 -5.41 -9.86
C ARG A 220 -10.77 -6.36 -8.65
N MET A 221 -9.83 -6.21 -7.70
CA MET A 221 -9.86 -6.94 -6.44
C MET A 221 -11.17 -6.68 -5.69
N THR A 222 -11.65 -5.43 -5.60
CA THR A 222 -12.91 -5.12 -4.89
C THR A 222 -14.13 -5.85 -5.47
N GLU A 223 -14.11 -6.19 -6.74
CA GLU A 223 -15.19 -6.95 -7.37
C GLU A 223 -15.18 -8.44 -6.97
N LEU A 224 -13.98 -9.01 -6.74
CA LEU A 224 -13.81 -10.43 -6.41
C LEU A 224 -13.92 -10.73 -4.91
N LEU A 225 -13.64 -9.75 -4.03
CA LEU A 225 -13.75 -9.86 -2.58
C LEU A 225 -15.19 -9.75 -2.10
#